data_cc98c6e3c45d1c0f51475d2572c941f6
#
_entry.id   cc98c6e3c45d1c0f51475d2572c941f6
#
_cell.length_a   1.000
_cell.length_b   1.000
_cell.length_c   1.000
_cell.angle_alpha   90.00
_cell.angle_beta   90.00
_cell.angle_gamma   90.00
#
_symmetry.space_group_name_H-M   'P 1'
#
loop_
_entity.id
_entity.type
_entity.pdbx_description
1 polymer ?
#
loop_
_entity_poly.entity_id
_entity_poly.type
_entity_poly.pdbx_seq_one_letter_code
_entity_poly.pdbx_strand_id
1 'polypeptide(L)'
;MSGREYNVKDLALADAGRARIDWALSEMPVVRGLIDRFMRDKPLRDTRTSACLHITAETANLARVLIAGGADLVLCASNPLSTQDDVAAALVVHHGISVFA
;
A
#
# COMPACT_ATOMS: atom_id res chain seq x y z
N MET A 1 13.42 5.62 4.44
CA MET A 1 13.00 4.60 3.48
C MET A 1 14.11 3.58 3.16
N SER A 2 15.13 3.63 3.92
CA SER A 2 16.32 2.82 3.66
C SER A 2 16.01 1.32 3.62
N GLY A 3 16.71 0.59 2.78
CA GLY A 3 16.64 -0.85 2.69
C GLY A 3 15.48 -1.41 1.89
N ARG A 4 14.54 -0.58 1.45
CA ARG A 4 13.43 -1.04 0.62
C ARG A 4 13.78 -0.90 -0.86
N GLU A 5 13.54 -1.97 -1.60
CA GLU A 5 13.64 -1.93 -3.05
C GLU A 5 12.29 -1.48 -3.63
N TYR A 6 12.37 -0.72 -4.71
CA TYR A 6 11.16 -0.24 -5.36
C TYR A 6 11.47 0.15 -6.80
N ASN A 7 10.43 0.24 -7.61
CA ASN A 7 10.49 0.77 -8.96
C ASN A 7 9.18 1.52 -9.20
N VAL A 8 9.20 2.83 -8.95
CA VAL A 8 8.06 3.71 -9.16
C VAL A 8 8.50 4.92 -9.97
N LYS A 9 7.55 5.55 -10.64
CA LYS A 9 7.85 6.61 -11.59
C LYS A 9 8.50 7.83 -10.96
N ASP A 10 7.97 8.32 -9.83
CA ASP A 10 8.47 9.54 -9.20
C ASP A 10 8.09 9.56 -7.72
N LEU A 11 9.10 9.49 -6.85
CA LEU A 11 8.87 9.56 -5.41
C LEU A 11 8.39 10.94 -4.95
N ALA A 12 8.60 11.99 -5.75
CA ALA A 12 8.12 13.32 -5.40
C ALA A 12 6.59 13.42 -5.39
N LEU A 13 5.89 12.45 -5.96
CA LEU A 13 4.43 12.40 -5.95
C LEU A 13 3.84 11.82 -4.67
N ALA A 14 4.68 11.42 -3.71
CA ALA A 14 4.23 10.66 -2.54
C ALA A 14 3.19 11.40 -1.70
N ASP A 15 3.35 12.70 -1.49
CA ASP A 15 2.41 13.45 -0.66
C ASP A 15 1.02 13.55 -1.29
N ALA A 16 0.96 13.74 -2.61
CA ALA A 16 -0.32 13.73 -3.33
C ALA A 16 -0.97 12.35 -3.25
N GLY A 17 -0.18 11.30 -3.39
CA GLY A 17 -0.67 9.93 -3.29
C GLY A 17 -1.18 9.61 -1.90
N ARG A 18 -0.50 10.08 -0.86
CA ARG A 18 -0.94 9.90 0.52
C ARG A 18 -2.31 10.52 0.76
N ALA A 19 -2.52 11.74 0.26
CA ALA A 19 -3.80 12.42 0.40
C ALA A 19 -4.91 11.64 -0.30
N ARG A 20 -4.63 11.10 -1.48
CA ARG A 20 -5.58 10.30 -2.24
C ARG A 20 -5.93 9.00 -1.52
N ILE A 21 -4.93 8.31 -0.96
CA ILE A 21 -5.14 7.08 -0.20
C ILE A 21 -5.98 7.35 1.04
N ASP A 22 -5.67 8.40 1.78
CA ASP A 22 -6.40 8.73 3.01
C ASP A 22 -7.84 9.13 2.72
N TRP A 23 -8.06 9.86 1.61
CA TRP A 23 -9.42 10.20 1.19
C TRP A 23 -10.22 8.95 0.85
N ALA A 24 -9.63 8.03 0.09
CA ALA A 24 -10.30 6.78 -0.25
C ALA A 24 -10.63 5.97 1.00
N LEU A 25 -9.73 5.93 1.98
CA LEU A 25 -9.96 5.23 3.24
C LEU A 25 -11.16 5.80 4.00
N SER A 26 -11.37 7.11 3.93
CA SER A 26 -12.52 7.73 4.59
C SER A 26 -13.85 7.22 4.03
N GLU A 27 -13.85 6.72 2.80
CA GLU A 27 -15.02 6.15 2.14
C GLU A 27 -15.09 4.61 2.28
N MET A 28 -14.19 4.02 3.06
CA MET A 28 -14.07 2.57 3.19
C MET A 28 -14.15 2.15 4.67
N PRO A 29 -15.32 2.29 5.32
CA PRO A 29 -15.41 2.06 6.77
C PRO A 29 -15.08 0.63 7.19
N VAL A 30 -15.40 -0.37 6.36
CA VAL A 30 -15.07 -1.76 6.66
C VAL A 30 -13.55 -1.96 6.67
N VAL A 31 -12.87 -1.41 5.67
CA VAL A 31 -11.41 -1.50 5.58
C VAL A 31 -10.74 -0.80 6.76
N ARG A 32 -11.24 0.36 7.16
CA ARG A 32 -10.74 1.07 8.35
C ARG A 32 -10.84 0.20 9.59
N GLY A 33 -11.97 -0.45 9.79
CA GLY A 33 -12.16 -1.37 10.91
C GLY A 33 -11.22 -2.56 10.86
N LEU A 34 -10.96 -3.08 9.65
CA LEU A 34 -10.02 -4.18 9.46
C LEU A 34 -8.58 -3.78 9.79
N ILE A 35 -8.18 -2.55 9.45
CA ILE A 35 -6.85 -2.07 9.81
C ILE A 35 -6.66 -2.11 11.33
N ASP A 36 -7.60 -1.58 12.08
CA ASP A 36 -7.52 -1.58 13.53
C ASP A 36 -7.46 -2.99 14.10
N ARG A 37 -8.32 -3.88 13.60
CA ARG A 37 -8.39 -5.25 14.05
C ARG A 37 -7.10 -6.01 13.74
N PHE A 38 -6.59 -5.87 12.52
CA PHE A 38 -5.36 -6.54 12.10
C PHE A 38 -4.15 -6.00 12.86
N MET A 39 -4.15 -4.72 13.18
CA MET A 39 -3.08 -4.12 13.99
C MET A 39 -3.02 -4.74 15.39
N ARG A 40 -4.19 -5.03 16.00
CA ARG A 40 -4.24 -5.68 17.31
C ARG A 40 -3.88 -7.15 17.26
N ASP A 41 -4.41 -7.87 16.29
CA ASP A 41 -4.32 -9.33 16.25
C ASP A 41 -3.11 -9.85 15.49
N LYS A 42 -2.60 -9.07 14.53
CA LYS A 42 -1.46 -9.41 13.67
C LYS A 42 -1.53 -10.81 13.09
N PRO A 43 -2.63 -11.14 12.38
CA PRO A 43 -2.83 -12.49 11.87
C PRO A 43 -1.84 -12.90 10.79
N LEU A 44 -1.15 -11.93 10.16
CA LEU A 44 -0.20 -12.17 9.07
C LEU A 44 1.25 -12.03 9.53
N ARG A 45 1.48 -12.01 10.82
CA ARG A 45 2.81 -11.94 11.40
C ARG A 45 3.68 -13.07 10.82
N ASP A 46 4.92 -12.73 10.45
CA ASP A 46 5.89 -13.65 9.84
C ASP A 46 5.50 -14.19 8.47
N THR A 47 4.52 -13.57 7.81
CA THR A 47 4.08 -13.96 6.47
C THR A 47 4.72 -13.05 5.43
N ARG A 48 5.36 -13.65 4.43
CA ARG A 48 5.82 -12.93 3.24
C ARG A 48 4.73 -13.00 2.19
N THR A 49 4.30 -11.84 1.70
CA THR A 49 3.18 -11.75 0.77
C THR A 49 3.60 -10.96 -0.47
N SER A 50 3.33 -11.52 -1.64
CA SER A 50 3.44 -10.82 -2.91
C SER A 50 2.05 -10.65 -3.48
N ALA A 51 1.73 -9.45 -3.93
CA ALA A 51 0.44 -9.17 -4.55
C ALA A 51 0.66 -8.50 -5.91
N CYS A 52 0.00 -9.02 -6.92
CA CYS A 52 0.00 -8.45 -8.26
C CYS A 52 -1.40 -7.91 -8.54
N LEU A 53 -1.52 -6.59 -8.60
CA LEU A 53 -2.83 -5.93 -8.68
C LEU A 53 -2.68 -4.54 -9.28
N HIS A 54 -3.80 -3.86 -9.51
CA HIS A 54 -3.77 -2.46 -9.92
C HIS A 54 -3.37 -1.59 -8.74
N ILE A 55 -2.41 -0.69 -8.94
CA ILE A 55 -1.95 0.22 -7.89
C ILE A 55 -2.86 1.45 -7.90
N THR A 56 -3.89 1.41 -7.10
CA THR A 56 -4.86 2.49 -6.93
C THR A 56 -5.04 2.84 -5.47
N ALA A 57 -5.74 3.93 -5.18
CA ALA A 57 -5.99 4.34 -3.80
C ALA A 57 -6.74 3.27 -3.01
N GLU A 58 -7.69 2.58 -3.64
CA GLU A 58 -8.47 1.53 -2.98
C GLU A 58 -7.61 0.31 -2.66
N THR A 59 -6.79 -0.15 -3.60
CA THR A 59 -5.91 -1.30 -3.35
C THR A 59 -4.77 -0.93 -2.41
N ALA A 60 -4.36 0.35 -2.38
CA ALA A 60 -3.40 0.82 -1.39
C ALA A 60 -3.93 0.66 0.04
N ASN A 61 -5.22 0.90 0.26
CA ASN A 61 -5.82 0.70 1.56
C ASN A 61 -5.93 -0.79 1.93
N LEU A 62 -6.12 -1.66 0.95
CA LEU A 62 -6.00 -3.10 1.17
C LEU A 62 -4.58 -3.46 1.61
N ALA A 63 -3.57 -2.89 0.97
CA ALA A 63 -2.18 -3.12 1.36
C ALA A 63 -1.93 -2.66 2.81
N ARG A 64 -2.54 -1.57 3.23
CA ARG A 64 -2.43 -1.09 4.62
C ARG A 64 -3.00 -2.12 5.61
N VAL A 65 -4.08 -2.81 5.26
CA VAL A 65 -4.62 -3.89 6.10
C VAL A 65 -3.60 -5.00 6.25
N LEU A 66 -2.98 -5.42 5.14
CA LEU A 66 -2.00 -6.50 5.16
C LEU A 66 -0.78 -6.13 6.01
N ILE A 67 -0.28 -4.91 5.87
CA ILE A 67 0.84 -4.41 6.67
C ILE A 67 0.45 -4.31 8.14
N ALA A 68 -0.74 -3.80 8.44
CA ALA A 68 -1.24 -3.73 9.82
C ALA A 68 -1.30 -5.12 10.45
N GLY A 69 -1.61 -6.14 9.66
CA GLY A 69 -1.63 -7.53 10.10
C GLY A 69 -0.25 -8.16 10.28
N GLY A 70 0.82 -7.44 9.98
CA GLY A 70 2.19 -7.90 10.19
C GLY A 70 2.85 -8.52 8.96
N ALA A 71 2.22 -8.48 7.78
CA ALA A 71 2.79 -9.07 6.57
C ALA A 71 4.02 -8.30 6.08
N ASP A 72 4.98 -9.04 5.56
CA ASP A 72 6.09 -8.48 4.78
C ASP A 72 5.63 -8.47 3.33
N LEU A 73 5.21 -7.31 2.84
CA LEU A 73 4.45 -7.17 1.60
C LEU A 73 5.28 -6.59 0.47
N VAL A 74 5.16 -7.21 -0.71
CA VAL A 74 5.68 -6.68 -1.97
C VAL A 74 4.51 -6.55 -2.94
N LEU A 75 4.39 -5.40 -3.59
CA LEU A 75 3.36 -5.15 -4.58
C LEU A 75 3.96 -5.02 -5.97
N CYS A 76 3.29 -5.61 -6.95
CA CYS A 76 3.63 -5.46 -8.37
C CYS A 76 2.40 -4.97 -9.11
N ALA A 77 2.57 -4.00 -10.00
CA ALA A 77 1.47 -3.55 -10.84
C ALA A 77 1.15 -4.62 -11.88
N SER A 78 -0.12 -4.97 -11.99
CA SER A 78 -0.57 -5.93 -13.01
C SER A 78 -0.62 -5.29 -14.39
N ASN A 79 -0.76 -3.96 -14.46
CA ASN A 79 -0.80 -3.21 -15.71
C ASN A 79 -0.28 -1.78 -15.46
N PRO A 80 0.82 -1.37 -16.13
CA PRO A 80 1.35 -0.03 -15.92
C PRO A 80 0.40 1.09 -16.32
N LEU A 81 -0.53 0.83 -17.25
CA LEU A 81 -1.50 1.84 -17.66
C LEU A 81 -2.56 2.13 -16.61
N SER A 82 -2.78 1.22 -15.67
CA SER A 82 -3.76 1.41 -14.59
C SER A 82 -3.11 1.81 -13.28
N THR A 83 -1.80 2.03 -13.26
CA THR A 83 -1.07 2.43 -12.05
C THR A 83 -1.26 3.91 -11.79
N GLN A 84 -1.68 4.26 -10.58
CA GLN A 84 -1.68 5.64 -10.11
C GLN A 84 -0.30 5.93 -9.50
N ASP A 85 0.52 6.68 -10.24
CA ASP A 85 1.93 6.87 -9.88
C ASP A 85 2.12 7.58 -8.54
N ASP A 86 1.23 8.51 -8.19
CA ASP A 86 1.26 9.18 -6.90
C ASP A 86 0.98 8.21 -5.75
N VAL A 87 0.05 7.29 -5.94
CA VAL A 87 -0.25 6.24 -4.95
C VAL A 87 0.93 5.30 -4.79
N ALA A 88 1.55 4.87 -5.90
CA ALA A 88 2.74 4.03 -5.84
C ALA A 88 3.85 4.70 -5.05
N ALA A 89 4.10 5.97 -5.29
CA ALA A 89 5.10 6.74 -4.55
C ALA A 89 4.79 6.82 -3.05
N ALA A 90 3.51 7.05 -2.70
CA ALA A 90 3.10 7.12 -1.30
C ALA A 90 3.29 5.80 -0.58
N LEU A 91 3.00 4.68 -1.24
CA LEU A 91 3.19 3.36 -0.64
C LEU A 91 4.66 3.12 -0.28
N VAL A 92 5.58 3.55 -1.11
CA VAL A 92 7.02 3.44 -0.83
C VAL A 92 7.43 4.38 0.29
N VAL A 93 7.11 5.67 0.18
CA VAL A 93 7.63 6.70 1.08
C VAL A 93 6.94 6.68 2.44
N HIS A 94 5.61 6.64 2.45
CA HIS A 94 4.84 6.82 3.69
C HIS A 94 4.44 5.50 4.35
N HIS A 95 4.37 4.42 3.59
CA HIS A 95 3.94 3.13 4.11
C HIS A 95 5.04 2.07 4.12
N GLY A 96 6.20 2.37 3.57
CA GLY A 96 7.37 1.49 3.63
C GLY A 96 7.21 0.17 2.90
N ILE A 97 6.40 0.14 1.86
CA ILE A 97 6.12 -1.08 1.08
C ILE A 97 7.02 -1.10 -0.17
N SER A 98 7.55 -2.27 -0.49
CA SER A 98 8.25 -2.47 -1.76
C SER A 98 7.23 -2.53 -2.89
N VAL A 99 7.32 -1.61 -3.86
CA VAL A 99 6.39 -1.51 -4.97
C VAL A 99 7.16 -1.51 -6.28
N PHE A 100 6.74 -2.38 -7.20
CA PHE A 100 7.29 -2.47 -8.55
C PHE A 100 6.17 -2.19 -9.56
N ALA A 101 6.13 -0.96 -10.03
CA ALA A 101 5.08 -0.47 -10.91
C ALA A 101 5.54 -0.36 -12.37
#